data_3e25c6815e64c441daf38ce47e64f047
#
_entry.id   3e25c6815e64c441daf38ce47e64f047
#
_cell.length_a   1.000
_cell.length_b   1.000
_cell.length_c   1.000
_cell.angle_alpha   90.00
_cell.angle_beta   90.00
_cell.angle_gamma   90.00
#
_symmetry.space_group_name_H-M   'P 1'
#
loop_
_entity.id
_entity.type
_entity.pdbx_description
1 polymer ?
#
loop_
_entity_poly.entity_id
_entity_poly.type
_entity_poly.pdbx_seq_one_letter_code
_entity_poly.pdbx_strand_id
1 'polypeptide(L)'
;ATAPIKNKIDNIDNESPNAFILKPFQGQSIEGNIDITVIASDNDSIAIVKFFINDRLEAIRPSTSLVTEEDQFGNISSYHAYIYTWNTELVDDGYHSIKVIVDDINENSTIVAPRDIIVNNGIVYDLTPPTGTIVSPPAGLTVNGTIPVIVNAADNISVGEVAFSID
;
A
#
# COMPACT_ATOMS: atom_id res chain seq x y z
N ALA A 1 0.92 -62.99 -23.36
CA ALA A 1 0.34 -61.75 -23.93
C ALA A 1 0.57 -60.60 -22.95
N THR A 2 1.51 -59.75 -23.27
CA THR A 2 1.80 -58.52 -22.53
C THR A 2 0.75 -57.48 -22.91
N ALA A 3 0.00 -56.98 -21.92
CA ALA A 3 -0.93 -55.88 -22.12
C ALA A 3 -0.19 -54.65 -22.64
N PRO A 4 -0.74 -53.91 -23.63
CA PRO A 4 -0.11 -52.71 -24.09
C PRO A 4 -0.01 -51.68 -22.95
N ILE A 5 1.18 -51.19 -22.73
CA ILE A 5 1.41 -50.00 -21.88
C ILE A 5 0.62 -48.87 -22.54
N LYS A 6 -0.50 -48.45 -21.95
CA LYS A 6 -1.12 -47.17 -22.30
C LYS A 6 -0.12 -46.11 -21.94
N ASN A 7 0.51 -45.51 -22.93
CA ASN A 7 1.16 -44.22 -22.75
C ASN A 7 0.08 -43.26 -22.29
N LYS A 8 0.09 -42.95 -20.98
CA LYS A 8 -0.54 -41.76 -20.48
C LYS A 8 0.21 -40.59 -21.11
N ILE A 9 -0.36 -40.02 -22.16
CA ILE A 9 0.06 -38.70 -22.61
C ILE A 9 -0.31 -37.83 -21.41
N ASP A 10 0.68 -37.50 -20.60
CA ASP A 10 0.49 -36.48 -19.57
C ASP A 10 0.09 -35.24 -20.35
N ASN A 11 -1.15 -34.83 -20.20
CA ASN A 11 -1.68 -33.61 -20.79
C ASN A 11 -1.04 -32.49 -19.98
N ILE A 12 0.16 -32.06 -20.41
CA ILE A 12 0.86 -30.96 -19.77
C ILE A 12 0.03 -29.71 -20.08
N ASP A 13 -0.46 -29.07 -19.05
CA ASP A 13 -1.14 -27.80 -19.18
C ASP A 13 -0.14 -26.72 -19.64
N ASN A 14 -0.47 -26.02 -20.74
CA ASN A 14 0.31 -24.93 -21.31
C ASN A 14 -0.52 -23.64 -21.39
N GLU A 15 -1.71 -23.62 -20.77
CA GLU A 15 -2.54 -22.44 -20.71
C GLU A 15 -2.10 -21.58 -19.53
N SER A 16 -2.03 -20.26 -19.72
CA SER A 16 -1.72 -19.36 -18.64
C SER A 16 -2.99 -18.90 -17.93
N PRO A 17 -2.95 -18.67 -16.62
CA PRO A 17 -4.09 -18.19 -15.84
C PRO A 17 -4.75 -16.95 -16.44
N ASN A 18 -6.07 -16.86 -16.33
CA ASN A 18 -6.82 -15.63 -16.56
C ASN A 18 -7.00 -14.89 -15.23
N ALA A 19 -6.59 -13.62 -15.16
CA ALA A 19 -6.66 -12.86 -13.92
C ALA A 19 -6.84 -11.36 -14.16
N PHE A 20 -7.46 -10.69 -13.18
CA PHE A 20 -7.59 -9.23 -13.16
C PHE A 20 -7.68 -8.69 -11.72
N ILE A 21 -7.24 -7.44 -11.56
CA ILE A 21 -7.42 -6.70 -10.30
C ILE A 21 -8.86 -6.16 -10.29
N LEU A 22 -9.67 -6.63 -9.33
CA LEU A 22 -11.04 -6.16 -9.13
C LEU A 22 -11.04 -4.81 -8.41
N LYS A 23 -10.23 -4.67 -7.35
CA LYS A 23 -10.04 -3.45 -6.53
C LYS A 23 -8.57 -3.29 -6.15
N PRO A 24 -8.09 -2.03 -5.98
CA PRO A 24 -8.74 -0.74 -6.28
C PRO A 24 -8.89 -0.50 -7.78
N PHE A 25 -9.69 0.52 -8.17
CA PHE A 25 -9.84 0.91 -9.57
C PHE A 25 -8.67 1.77 -10.04
N GLN A 26 -8.43 1.79 -11.37
CA GLN A 26 -7.42 2.65 -11.99
C GLN A 26 -7.63 4.11 -11.61
N GLY A 27 -6.59 4.78 -11.12
CA GLY A 27 -6.62 6.19 -10.72
C GLY A 27 -7.40 6.48 -9.43
N GLN A 28 -7.84 5.44 -8.70
CA GLN A 28 -8.55 5.63 -7.44
C GLN A 28 -7.64 6.30 -6.40
N SER A 29 -8.18 7.28 -5.66
CA SER A 29 -7.56 7.81 -4.44
C SER A 29 -7.91 6.90 -3.27
N ILE A 30 -6.90 6.52 -2.48
CA ILE A 30 -7.01 5.56 -1.38
C ILE A 30 -6.27 6.09 -0.15
N GLU A 31 -6.73 5.66 1.04
CA GLU A 31 -6.12 5.99 2.33
C GLU A 31 -6.24 4.81 3.31
N GLY A 32 -5.36 4.74 4.30
CA GLY A 32 -5.38 3.75 5.37
C GLY A 32 -5.17 2.32 4.88
N ASN A 33 -5.89 1.38 5.49
CA ASN A 33 -5.84 -0.03 5.11
C ASN A 33 -6.84 -0.31 3.98
N ILE A 34 -6.34 -0.77 2.83
CA ILE A 34 -7.17 -1.14 1.67
C ILE A 34 -6.91 -2.58 1.23
N ASP A 35 -7.93 -3.24 0.72
CA ASP A 35 -7.81 -4.56 0.14
C ASP A 35 -7.55 -4.48 -1.36
N ILE A 36 -6.42 -5.05 -1.79
CA ILE A 36 -6.16 -5.34 -3.20
C ILE A 36 -6.78 -6.69 -3.48
N THR A 37 -7.84 -6.70 -4.29
CA THR A 37 -8.65 -7.88 -4.59
C THR A 37 -8.40 -8.33 -6.02
N VAL A 38 -8.02 -9.59 -6.18
CA VAL A 38 -7.72 -10.22 -7.47
C VAL A 38 -8.62 -11.41 -7.70
N ILE A 39 -9.24 -11.46 -8.86
CA ILE A 39 -9.92 -12.65 -9.36
C ILE A 39 -8.97 -13.37 -10.32
N ALA A 40 -8.80 -14.66 -10.14
CA ALA A 40 -8.01 -15.49 -11.02
C ALA A 40 -8.68 -16.85 -11.21
N SER A 41 -8.54 -17.40 -12.40
CA SER A 41 -9.02 -18.73 -12.79
C SER A 41 -8.10 -19.36 -13.80
N ASP A 42 -8.09 -20.67 -13.83
CA ASP A 42 -7.33 -21.47 -14.76
C ASP A 42 -8.09 -22.77 -15.12
N ASN A 43 -7.71 -23.42 -16.21
CA ASN A 43 -8.28 -24.72 -16.61
C ASN A 43 -7.86 -25.87 -15.68
N ASP A 44 -6.76 -25.70 -14.93
CA ASP A 44 -6.33 -26.63 -13.87
C ASP A 44 -6.44 -25.95 -12.50
N SER A 45 -5.39 -25.38 -11.96
CA SER A 45 -5.42 -24.74 -10.64
C SER A 45 -4.41 -23.62 -10.49
N ILE A 46 -4.82 -22.53 -9.87
CA ILE A 46 -3.90 -21.47 -9.46
C ILE A 46 -3.02 -21.97 -8.31
N ALA A 47 -1.70 -21.83 -8.47
CA ALA A 47 -0.74 -22.14 -7.42
C ALA A 47 -0.57 -20.96 -6.45
N ILE A 48 -0.30 -19.77 -6.97
CA ILE A 48 -0.05 -18.57 -6.15
C ILE A 48 -0.42 -17.30 -6.89
N VAL A 49 -0.78 -16.27 -6.12
CA VAL A 49 -0.90 -14.88 -6.58
C VAL A 49 0.10 -14.01 -5.83
N LYS A 50 0.93 -13.29 -6.57
CA LYS A 50 1.98 -12.40 -6.07
C LYS A 50 1.56 -10.95 -6.24
N PHE A 51 1.63 -10.16 -5.17
CA PHE A 51 1.27 -8.74 -5.14
C PHE A 51 2.53 -7.89 -5.03
N PHE A 52 2.65 -6.88 -5.88
CA PHE A 52 3.76 -5.94 -5.90
C PHE A 52 3.24 -4.51 -5.81
N ILE A 53 3.92 -3.68 -5.02
CA ILE A 53 3.75 -2.23 -4.97
C ILE A 53 5.06 -1.58 -5.43
N ASN A 54 5.00 -0.75 -6.47
CA ASN A 54 6.17 -0.11 -7.08
C ASN A 54 7.29 -1.13 -7.39
N ASP A 55 6.93 -2.27 -7.99
CA ASP A 55 7.80 -3.42 -8.31
C ASP A 55 8.40 -4.17 -7.11
N ARG A 56 8.11 -3.79 -5.87
CA ARG A 56 8.50 -4.53 -4.68
C ARG A 56 7.45 -5.59 -4.34
N LEU A 57 7.90 -6.84 -4.15
CA LEU A 57 7.01 -7.94 -3.72
C LEU A 57 6.55 -7.68 -2.27
N GLU A 58 5.24 -7.58 -2.08
CA GLU A 58 4.61 -7.32 -0.78
C GLU A 58 3.95 -8.57 -0.19
N ALA A 59 3.32 -9.40 -1.04
CA ALA A 59 2.61 -10.57 -0.56
C ALA A 59 2.55 -11.69 -1.60
N ILE A 60 2.41 -12.92 -1.09
CA ILE A 60 2.07 -14.12 -1.86
C ILE A 60 0.85 -14.74 -1.23
N ARG A 61 -0.14 -15.12 -2.04
CA ARG A 61 -1.38 -15.77 -1.61
C ARG A 61 -1.58 -17.08 -2.36
N PRO A 62 -1.53 -18.23 -1.67
CA PRO A 62 -1.75 -19.55 -2.27
C PRO A 62 -3.22 -19.96 -2.30
N SER A 63 -4.12 -19.20 -1.68
CA SER A 63 -5.54 -19.52 -1.58
C SER A 63 -6.41 -18.28 -1.60
N THR A 64 -7.66 -18.47 -2.01
CA THR A 64 -8.69 -17.45 -1.99
C THR A 64 -9.33 -17.29 -0.62
N SER A 65 -9.93 -16.11 -0.42
CA SER A 65 -10.89 -15.82 0.66
C SER A 65 -12.29 -15.63 0.07
N LEU A 66 -13.32 -16.00 0.83
CA LEU A 66 -14.70 -15.69 0.47
C LEU A 66 -14.95 -14.20 0.76
N VAL A 67 -15.35 -13.46 -0.27
CA VAL A 67 -15.76 -12.05 -0.18
C VAL A 67 -17.28 -12.02 -0.26
N THR A 68 -17.89 -11.26 0.63
CA THR A 68 -19.34 -11.01 0.62
C THR A 68 -19.55 -9.50 0.55
N GLU A 69 -20.29 -9.05 -0.45
CA GLU A 69 -20.62 -7.65 -0.67
C GLU A 69 -22.14 -7.46 -0.74
N GLU A 70 -22.62 -6.39 -0.15
CA GLU A 70 -24.00 -5.95 -0.21
C GLU A 70 -24.09 -4.71 -1.11
N ASP A 71 -25.00 -4.72 -2.07
CA ASP A 71 -25.23 -3.57 -2.93
C ASP A 71 -26.15 -2.53 -2.25
N GLN A 72 -26.28 -1.37 -2.87
CA GLN A 72 -27.14 -0.28 -2.37
C GLN A 72 -28.64 -0.63 -2.23
N PHE A 73 -29.05 -1.79 -2.75
CA PHE A 73 -30.42 -2.29 -2.69
C PHE A 73 -30.58 -3.43 -1.68
N GLY A 74 -29.50 -3.81 -0.93
CA GLY A 74 -29.51 -4.88 0.04
C GLY A 74 -29.32 -6.28 -0.55
N ASN A 75 -28.93 -6.40 -1.85
CA ASN A 75 -28.63 -7.71 -2.43
C ASN A 75 -27.23 -8.14 -2.02
N ILE A 76 -27.12 -9.37 -1.54
CA ILE A 76 -25.84 -9.95 -1.12
C ILE A 76 -25.28 -10.79 -2.27
N SER A 77 -24.03 -10.54 -2.64
CA SER A 77 -23.25 -11.37 -3.54
C SER A 77 -22.01 -11.90 -2.84
N SER A 78 -21.61 -13.13 -3.17
CA SER A 78 -20.40 -13.73 -2.61
C SER A 78 -19.55 -14.34 -3.71
N TYR A 79 -18.24 -14.15 -3.62
CA TYR A 79 -17.26 -14.69 -4.58
C TYR A 79 -15.93 -15.00 -3.89
N HIS A 80 -15.10 -15.82 -4.51
CA HIS A 80 -13.75 -16.10 -4.02
C HIS A 80 -12.74 -15.20 -4.70
N ALA A 81 -11.84 -14.60 -3.91
CA ALA A 81 -10.79 -13.71 -4.39
C ALA A 81 -9.48 -13.91 -3.62
N TYR A 82 -8.36 -13.62 -4.27
CA TYR A 82 -7.06 -13.44 -3.62
C TYR A 82 -6.97 -12.03 -3.10
N ILE A 83 -6.66 -11.87 -1.80
CA ILE A 83 -6.68 -10.57 -1.12
C ILE A 83 -5.33 -10.29 -0.48
N TYR A 84 -4.83 -9.08 -0.68
CA TYR A 84 -3.75 -8.49 0.09
C TYR A 84 -4.21 -7.16 0.68
N THR A 85 -4.29 -7.07 2.01
CA THR A 85 -4.56 -5.81 2.72
C THR A 85 -3.27 -5.01 2.80
N TRP A 86 -3.24 -3.87 2.13
CA TRP A 86 -2.13 -2.94 2.11
C TRP A 86 -2.37 -1.77 3.04
N ASN A 87 -1.43 -1.51 3.96
CA ASN A 87 -1.44 -0.31 4.79
C ASN A 87 -0.72 0.83 4.07
N THR A 88 -1.48 1.77 3.54
CA THR A 88 -0.94 2.91 2.79
C THR A 88 -0.30 3.97 3.68
N GLU A 89 -0.55 3.97 5.00
CA GLU A 89 0.09 4.89 5.95
C GLU A 89 1.61 4.68 6.08
N LEU A 90 2.11 3.54 5.57
CA LEU A 90 3.54 3.20 5.60
C LEU A 90 4.30 3.68 4.35
N VAL A 91 3.64 4.38 3.43
CA VAL A 91 4.24 4.92 2.21
C VAL A 91 3.89 6.39 2.05
N ASP A 92 4.66 7.09 1.22
CA ASP A 92 4.41 8.50 0.92
C ASP A 92 3.10 8.69 0.15
N ASP A 93 2.45 9.85 0.32
CA ASP A 93 1.33 10.26 -0.52
C ASP A 93 1.80 10.44 -1.97
N GLY A 94 0.94 10.13 -2.93
CA GLY A 94 1.22 10.26 -4.36
C GLY A 94 0.87 9.04 -5.19
N TYR A 95 1.47 8.94 -6.39
CA TYR A 95 1.22 7.85 -7.32
C TYR A 95 1.97 6.58 -6.92
N HIS A 96 1.25 5.47 -6.91
CA HIS A 96 1.79 4.13 -6.71
C HIS A 96 1.24 3.18 -7.77
N SER A 97 2.04 2.18 -8.13
CA SER A 97 1.65 1.15 -9.10
C SER A 97 1.48 -0.20 -8.41
N ILE A 98 0.32 -0.81 -8.62
CA ILE A 98 0.00 -2.17 -8.20
C ILE A 98 0.23 -3.09 -9.39
N LYS A 99 1.10 -4.10 -9.24
CA LYS A 99 1.31 -5.17 -10.20
C LYS A 99 1.00 -6.51 -9.56
N VAL A 100 0.39 -7.41 -10.32
CA VAL A 100 0.04 -8.75 -9.88
C VAL A 100 0.58 -9.77 -10.86
N ILE A 101 1.16 -10.86 -10.34
CA ILE A 101 1.56 -12.03 -11.13
C ILE A 101 0.83 -13.24 -10.55
N VAL A 102 0.23 -14.02 -11.44
CA VAL A 102 -0.50 -15.24 -11.10
C VAL A 102 0.19 -16.42 -11.76
N ASP A 103 0.56 -17.41 -10.96
CA ASP A 103 1.15 -18.66 -11.44
C ASP A 103 0.16 -19.82 -11.18
N ASP A 104 0.05 -20.73 -12.14
CA ASP A 104 -0.64 -22.01 -11.98
C ASP A 104 0.28 -23.09 -11.38
N ILE A 105 -0.26 -24.29 -11.22
CA ILE A 105 0.51 -25.44 -10.69
C ILE A 105 1.45 -26.06 -11.72
N ASN A 106 1.37 -25.68 -13.00
CA ASN A 106 2.19 -26.14 -14.11
C ASN A 106 3.27 -25.13 -14.52
N GLU A 107 3.45 -24.06 -13.68
CA GLU A 107 4.44 -22.99 -13.87
C GLU A 107 4.13 -22.03 -15.05
N ASN A 108 2.90 -22.04 -15.58
CA ASN A 108 2.48 -20.98 -16.48
C ASN A 108 2.12 -19.73 -15.69
N SER A 109 2.43 -18.54 -16.23
CA SER A 109 2.30 -17.28 -15.51
C SER A 109 1.54 -16.24 -16.32
N THR A 110 0.74 -15.45 -15.64
CA THR A 110 0.11 -14.24 -16.18
C THR A 110 0.54 -13.02 -15.37
N ILE A 111 1.03 -11.98 -16.09
CA ILE A 111 1.24 -10.65 -15.54
C ILE A 111 -0.03 -9.85 -15.80
N VAL A 112 -0.76 -9.54 -14.75
CA VAL A 112 -1.96 -8.70 -14.82
C VAL A 112 -1.55 -7.26 -15.16
N ALA A 113 -2.33 -6.59 -16.02
CA ALA A 113 -2.07 -5.19 -16.35
C ALA A 113 -1.96 -4.34 -15.07
N PRO A 114 -0.85 -3.60 -14.89
CA PRO A 114 -0.64 -2.77 -13.70
C PRO A 114 -1.76 -1.77 -13.50
N ARG A 115 -1.97 -1.39 -12.25
CA ARG A 115 -2.98 -0.42 -11.86
C ARG A 115 -2.33 0.71 -11.07
N ASP A 116 -2.35 1.91 -11.64
CA ASP A 116 -1.88 3.10 -10.95
C ASP A 116 -2.98 3.65 -10.07
N ILE A 117 -2.63 4.03 -8.85
CA ILE A 117 -3.52 4.58 -7.82
C ILE A 117 -2.88 5.79 -7.18
N ILE A 118 -3.65 6.54 -6.40
CA ILE A 118 -3.17 7.72 -5.66
C ILE A 118 -3.34 7.43 -4.17
N VAL A 119 -2.24 7.36 -3.43
CA VAL A 119 -2.28 7.36 -1.96
C VAL A 119 -2.44 8.79 -1.48
N ASN A 120 -3.41 9.01 -0.59
CA ASN A 120 -3.69 10.32 -0.01
C ASN A 120 -4.14 10.15 1.44
N ASN A 121 -3.19 9.92 2.34
CA ASN A 121 -3.44 9.78 3.79
C ASN A 121 -3.59 11.14 4.49
N GLY A 122 -3.56 12.24 3.72
CA GLY A 122 -3.67 13.58 4.27
C GLY A 122 -2.42 14.03 5.03
N ILE A 123 -1.25 13.46 4.70
CA ILE A 123 0.02 13.91 5.29
C ILE A 123 0.27 15.34 4.81
N VAL A 124 0.03 16.29 5.69
CA VAL A 124 0.38 17.69 5.45
C VAL A 124 1.87 17.83 5.74
N TYR A 125 2.69 17.90 4.69
CA TYR A 125 4.09 18.26 4.86
C TYR A 125 4.16 19.72 5.31
N ASP A 126 4.71 19.94 6.49
CA ASP A 126 5.03 21.30 6.92
C ASP A 126 6.32 21.76 6.22
N LEU A 127 6.16 22.74 5.33
CA LEU A 127 7.26 23.36 4.62
C LEU A 127 7.55 24.78 5.14
N THR A 128 6.83 25.21 6.17
CA THR A 128 6.97 26.56 6.75
C THR A 128 7.89 26.49 7.94
N PRO A 129 9.07 27.13 7.90
CA PRO A 129 9.95 27.18 9.07
C PRO A 129 9.30 27.92 10.23
N PRO A 130 9.53 27.48 11.49
CA PRO A 130 9.04 28.18 12.66
C PRO A 130 9.68 29.57 12.79
N THR A 131 8.93 30.50 13.39
CA THR A 131 9.41 31.82 13.75
C THR A 131 9.66 31.89 15.25
N GLY A 132 10.71 32.67 15.65
CA GLY A 132 11.02 32.84 17.07
C GLY A 132 11.62 34.20 17.36
N THR A 133 11.29 34.75 18.52
CA THR A 133 11.86 36.01 19.01
C THR A 133 12.14 35.91 20.51
N ILE A 134 13.32 36.47 20.93
CA ILE A 134 13.60 36.62 22.36
C ILE A 134 12.83 37.85 22.87
N VAL A 135 11.93 37.59 23.82
CA VAL A 135 11.11 38.63 24.43
C VAL A 135 11.80 39.24 25.67
N SER A 136 12.57 38.40 26.39
CA SER A 136 13.32 38.83 27.56
C SER A 136 14.64 38.05 27.66
N PRO A 137 15.79 38.68 27.98
CA PRO A 137 15.97 40.13 28.13
C PRO A 137 15.98 40.84 26.77
N PRO A 138 15.60 42.12 26.70
CA PRO A 138 15.72 42.89 25.48
C PRO A 138 17.21 43.09 25.08
N ALA A 139 17.45 43.17 23.75
CA ALA A 139 18.78 43.33 23.23
C ALA A 139 19.53 44.57 23.81
N GLY A 140 20.82 44.41 24.14
CA GLY A 140 21.66 45.45 24.69
C GLY A 140 21.50 45.73 26.19
N LEU A 141 20.64 44.97 26.90
CA LEU A 141 20.49 45.11 28.35
C LEU A 141 21.70 44.47 29.05
N THR A 142 22.30 45.23 30.00
CA THR A 142 23.28 44.63 30.93
C THR A 142 22.55 43.96 32.06
N VAL A 143 22.77 42.65 32.23
CA VAL A 143 22.08 41.84 33.24
C VAL A 143 23.05 41.37 34.32
N ASN A 144 22.53 41.11 35.54
CA ASN A 144 23.32 40.60 36.66
C ASN A 144 22.48 39.57 37.44
N GLY A 145 23.12 38.51 37.91
CA GLY A 145 22.48 37.42 38.66
C GLY A 145 21.64 36.48 37.77
N THR A 146 20.63 35.85 38.33
CA THR A 146 19.75 34.91 37.62
C THR A 146 18.61 35.67 36.95
N ILE A 147 18.48 35.56 35.67
CA ILE A 147 17.46 36.20 34.86
C ILE A 147 16.66 35.16 34.03
N PRO A 148 15.35 35.35 33.84
CA PRO A 148 14.60 34.52 32.93
C PRO A 148 14.91 34.92 31.46
N VAL A 149 15.09 33.91 30.64
CA VAL A 149 15.08 34.07 29.18
C VAL A 149 13.73 33.62 28.67
N ILE A 150 13.02 34.50 27.98
CA ILE A 150 11.68 34.23 27.45
C ILE A 150 11.72 34.35 25.93
N VAL A 151 11.25 33.30 25.27
CA VAL A 151 11.15 33.22 23.81
C VAL A 151 9.69 33.03 23.43
N ASN A 152 9.25 33.78 22.44
CA ASN A 152 8.01 33.53 21.71
C ASN A 152 8.37 32.76 20.44
N ALA A 153 7.84 31.55 20.29
CA ALA A 153 7.99 30.74 19.08
C ALA A 153 6.61 30.32 18.55
N ALA A 154 6.45 30.38 17.24
CA ALA A 154 5.20 30.02 16.58
C ALA A 154 5.46 29.35 15.24
N ASP A 155 4.59 28.43 14.87
CA ASP A 155 4.58 27.70 13.63
C ASP A 155 3.14 27.43 13.19
N ASN A 156 2.93 27.13 11.90
CA ASN A 156 1.59 26.84 11.35
C ASN A 156 1.05 25.48 11.77
N ILE A 157 1.93 24.53 12.15
CA ILE A 157 1.54 23.21 12.66
C ILE A 157 1.95 23.04 14.13
N SER A 158 3.26 23.03 14.40
CA SER A 158 3.75 22.93 15.78
C SER A 158 5.23 23.28 15.90
N VAL A 159 5.65 23.83 17.06
CA VAL A 159 7.05 24.00 17.41
C VAL A 159 7.50 22.75 18.18
N GLY A 160 8.42 21.97 17.61
CA GLY A 160 8.92 20.74 18.22
C GLY A 160 9.92 20.97 19.37
N GLU A 161 10.81 21.96 19.22
CA GLU A 161 11.88 22.25 20.19
C GLU A 161 12.30 23.71 20.12
N VAL A 162 12.70 24.26 21.28
CA VAL A 162 13.39 25.55 21.38
C VAL A 162 14.69 25.36 22.14
N ALA A 163 15.83 25.53 21.47
CA ALA A 163 17.16 25.42 22.06
C ALA A 163 17.75 26.79 22.40
N PHE A 164 18.40 26.90 23.57
CA PHE A 164 19.10 28.10 24.02
C PHE A 164 20.61 27.86 24.01
N SER A 165 21.38 28.82 23.51
CA SER A 165 22.84 28.84 23.65
C SER A 165 23.28 30.17 24.23
N ILE A 166 24.35 30.18 25.02
CA ILE A 166 25.01 31.35 25.59
C ILE A 166 26.48 31.26 25.21
N ASP A 167 27.06 32.33 24.70
CA ASP A 167 28.47 32.42 24.30
C ASP A 167 29.39 32.47 25.51
#